data_72a9cc82e9b7c30910170309ff2fad3e
#
_entry.id   72a9cc82e9b7c30910170309ff2fad3e
#
_cell.length_a   1.000
_cell.length_b   1.000
_cell.length_c   1.000
_cell.angle_alpha   90.00
_cell.angle_beta   90.00
_cell.angle_gamma   90.00
#
_symmetry.space_group_name_H-M   'P 1'
#
loop_
_entity.id
_entity.type
_entity.pdbx_description
1 polymer ?
#
loop_
_entity_poly.entity_id
_entity_poly.type
_entity_poly.pdbx_seq_one_letter_code
_entity_poly.pdbx_strand_id
1 'polypeptide(L)'
;MSKENIKLVSDTIDKNDINDLVDWLTQQEIPRLTKGDITPKFEQQFSDLINVDHSVYVNSGSSAILLGLAALKYSKLLKNDKIVISNLSWSTDVTTPILLDYHPILIDCNLTDLSADLDQLEQVFKDESPAAFILVSILGLVPDMDRITKLCEKYDVILIEDVCESLGSKYKGRVLGNFGELSFFSLYYGHHISTIEGGMVCTNNAELNDLLLSIRSHGWDRDLNADSQSQWRKEWNIDDFRAQYTFYYPGMNLRSTDLQALIGLNQLKKVEEFGNRRNKNFFQYISCINELGEEHNKLKLKQRDGDFVSNFCFPVINENKETIVQNLIKDNIETRPLVAGSISNNPFWEMFAPKRDLTLLPTPNCDLIDEYGFYVPNHQDLSIEDIQRIANIICSNK
;
A
#
# COMPACT_ATOMS: atom_id res chain seq x y z
N MET A 1 -15.91 6.60 -35.90
CA MET A 1 -15.51 7.40 -34.72
C MET A 1 -14.52 6.58 -33.94
N SER A 2 -13.33 7.12 -33.62
CA SER A 2 -12.38 6.45 -32.73
C SER A 2 -13.06 6.29 -31.37
N LYS A 3 -13.10 5.06 -30.84
CA LYS A 3 -13.61 4.83 -29.47
C LYS A 3 -12.75 5.62 -28.50
N GLU A 4 -13.39 6.22 -27.53
CA GLU A 4 -12.70 6.97 -26.46
C GLU A 4 -11.73 6.05 -25.69
N ASN A 5 -10.55 6.57 -25.36
CA ASN A 5 -9.53 5.81 -24.66
C ASN A 5 -9.91 5.69 -23.17
N ILE A 6 -10.06 4.47 -22.69
CA ILE A 6 -10.27 4.19 -21.25
C ILE A 6 -8.92 3.91 -20.62
N LYS A 7 -8.41 4.91 -19.89
CA LYS A 7 -7.14 4.80 -19.17
C LYS A 7 -7.29 3.93 -17.92
N LEU A 8 -6.18 3.34 -17.50
CA LEU A 8 -6.14 2.58 -16.25
C LEU A 8 -6.34 3.47 -15.02
N VAL A 9 -5.84 4.69 -15.10
CA VAL A 9 -5.84 5.68 -14.03
C VAL A 9 -6.49 6.97 -14.52
N SER A 10 -7.29 7.60 -13.68
CA SER A 10 -7.76 8.96 -13.86
C SER A 10 -7.05 9.90 -12.89
N ASP A 11 -6.77 11.10 -13.38
CA ASP A 11 -6.10 12.14 -12.60
C ASP A 11 -7.00 12.59 -11.43
N THR A 12 -6.48 12.60 -10.23
CA THR A 12 -7.21 13.05 -9.03
C THR A 12 -6.94 14.51 -8.69
N ILE A 13 -5.83 15.06 -9.23
CA ILE A 13 -5.46 16.47 -9.07
C ILE A 13 -6.27 17.30 -10.06
N ASP A 14 -7.05 18.23 -9.55
CA ASP A 14 -7.93 19.09 -10.34
C ASP A 14 -7.50 20.58 -10.29
N LYS A 15 -8.33 21.43 -10.92
CA LYS A 15 -8.06 22.87 -10.94
C LYS A 15 -8.10 23.53 -9.57
N ASN A 16 -8.88 23.00 -8.63
CA ASN A 16 -8.95 23.56 -7.28
C ASN A 16 -7.64 23.28 -6.53
N ASP A 17 -7.10 22.07 -6.65
CA ASP A 17 -5.79 21.74 -6.07
C ASP A 17 -4.69 22.68 -6.60
N ILE A 18 -4.71 22.96 -7.91
CA ILE A 18 -3.74 23.85 -8.54
C ILE A 18 -3.95 25.31 -8.13
N ASN A 19 -5.20 25.76 -8.05
CA ASN A 19 -5.49 27.13 -7.61
C ASN A 19 -5.04 27.37 -6.16
N ASP A 20 -5.35 26.45 -5.25
CA ASP A 20 -4.93 26.54 -3.86
C ASP A 20 -3.40 26.56 -3.73
N LEU A 21 -2.70 25.77 -4.58
CA LEU A 21 -1.24 25.79 -4.65
C LEU A 21 -0.70 27.14 -5.15
N VAL A 22 -1.29 27.70 -6.20
CA VAL A 22 -0.90 29.03 -6.73
C VAL A 22 -1.15 30.10 -5.69
N ASP A 23 -2.31 30.12 -5.04
CA ASP A 23 -2.66 31.09 -4.00
C ASP A 23 -1.68 31.02 -2.82
N TRP A 24 -1.30 29.80 -2.40
CA TRP A 24 -0.31 29.62 -1.34
C TRP A 24 1.10 30.11 -1.75
N LEU A 25 1.52 29.84 -2.99
CA LEU A 25 2.85 30.25 -3.50
C LEU A 25 2.97 31.76 -3.74
N THR A 26 1.85 32.45 -3.99
CA THR A 26 1.81 33.88 -4.30
C THR A 26 1.48 34.77 -3.11
N GLN A 27 1.53 34.24 -1.88
CA GLN A 27 1.40 35.03 -0.66
C GLN A 27 2.46 36.09 -0.55
N GLN A 28 2.20 37.13 0.27
CA GLN A 28 3.09 38.28 0.42
C GLN A 28 4.52 37.87 0.83
N GLU A 29 4.64 36.83 1.66
CA GLU A 29 5.91 36.20 2.01
C GLU A 29 5.99 34.83 1.33
N ILE A 30 7.14 34.51 0.73
CA ILE A 30 7.35 33.18 0.11
C ILE A 30 7.32 32.12 1.19
N PRO A 31 6.39 31.14 1.12
CA PRO A 31 6.28 30.11 2.13
C PRO A 31 7.49 29.15 2.08
N ARG A 32 7.71 28.44 3.17
CA ARG A 32 8.72 27.37 3.21
C ARG A 32 8.25 26.19 2.35
N LEU A 33 8.97 25.88 1.28
CA LEU A 33 8.58 24.86 0.29
C LEU A 33 8.97 23.43 0.68
N THR A 34 10.02 23.26 1.48
CA THR A 34 10.38 21.96 2.07
C THR A 34 9.48 21.67 3.27
N LYS A 35 9.75 20.63 4.05
CA LYS A 35 8.97 20.33 5.28
C LYS A 35 8.90 21.55 6.20
N GLY A 36 7.72 22.11 6.37
CA GLY A 36 7.38 23.27 7.19
C GLY A 36 6.08 23.02 7.95
N ASP A 37 5.13 23.97 7.90
CA ASP A 37 3.90 23.95 8.71
C ASP A 37 2.74 23.17 8.06
N ILE A 38 2.80 22.89 6.76
CA ILE A 38 1.74 22.17 6.03
C ILE A 38 1.86 20.66 6.25
N THR A 39 3.09 20.13 6.23
CA THR A 39 3.34 18.70 6.43
C THR A 39 2.74 18.17 7.72
N PRO A 40 2.94 18.77 8.92
CA PRO A 40 2.31 18.29 10.14
C PRO A 40 0.77 18.32 10.12
N LYS A 41 0.17 19.28 9.43
CA LYS A 41 -1.29 19.34 9.27
C LYS A 41 -1.81 18.20 8.40
N PHE A 42 -1.07 17.86 7.33
CA PHE A 42 -1.41 16.74 6.48
C PHE A 42 -1.25 15.40 7.21
N GLU A 43 -0.15 15.25 7.96
CA GLU A 43 0.10 14.07 8.81
C GLU A 43 -1.06 13.88 9.82
N GLN A 44 -1.48 14.94 10.50
CA GLN A 44 -2.60 14.86 11.47
C GLN A 44 -3.92 14.50 10.79
N GLN A 45 -4.30 15.14 9.66
CA GLN A 45 -5.55 14.81 8.97
C GLN A 45 -5.54 13.41 8.38
N PHE A 46 -4.36 12.90 8.01
CA PHE A 46 -4.22 11.51 7.57
C PHE A 46 -4.39 10.54 8.75
N SER A 47 -3.82 10.86 9.92
CA SER A 47 -4.05 10.10 11.15
C SER A 47 -5.54 10.03 11.50
N ASP A 48 -6.25 11.16 11.41
CA ASP A 48 -7.70 11.23 11.66
C ASP A 48 -8.49 10.36 10.68
N LEU A 49 -8.11 10.35 9.39
CA LEU A 49 -8.74 9.52 8.35
C LEU A 49 -8.59 8.02 8.61
N ILE A 50 -7.39 7.59 9.01
CA ILE A 50 -7.09 6.18 9.29
C ILE A 50 -7.49 5.79 10.70
N ASN A 51 -7.74 6.76 11.58
CA ASN A 51 -8.00 6.60 13.01
C ASN A 51 -6.83 5.93 13.72
N VAL A 52 -5.65 6.52 13.58
CA VAL A 52 -4.40 6.16 14.25
C VAL A 52 -3.81 7.37 14.97
N ASP A 53 -2.88 7.15 15.91
CA ASP A 53 -2.30 8.23 16.70
C ASP A 53 -1.24 9.03 15.91
N HIS A 54 -0.50 8.38 15.03
CA HIS A 54 0.65 8.97 14.34
C HIS A 54 0.69 8.61 12.86
N SER A 55 1.01 9.61 12.04
CA SER A 55 1.31 9.46 10.61
C SER A 55 2.56 10.23 10.25
N VAL A 56 3.45 9.65 9.48
CA VAL A 56 4.73 10.23 9.08
C VAL A 56 4.82 10.27 7.56
N TYR A 57 4.77 11.48 7.00
CA TYR A 57 4.75 11.71 5.56
C TYR A 57 6.15 11.62 4.94
N VAL A 58 6.26 10.86 3.85
CA VAL A 58 7.50 10.59 3.10
C VAL A 58 7.30 10.80 1.60
N ASN A 59 8.40 10.71 0.84
CA ASN A 59 8.42 11.05 -0.58
C ASN A 59 7.91 9.97 -1.53
N SER A 60 7.57 8.76 -1.05
CA SER A 60 6.92 7.69 -1.84
C SER A 60 6.40 6.55 -0.97
N GLY A 61 5.51 5.70 -1.51
CA GLY A 61 5.10 4.47 -0.84
C GLY A 61 6.28 3.52 -0.57
N SER A 62 7.21 3.39 -1.51
CA SER A 62 8.44 2.61 -1.31
C SER A 62 9.28 3.13 -0.16
N SER A 63 9.38 4.46 -0.02
CA SER A 63 10.04 5.08 1.13
C SER A 63 9.28 4.87 2.44
N ALA A 64 7.96 4.74 2.40
CA ALA A 64 7.16 4.39 3.58
C ALA A 64 7.50 2.99 4.08
N ILE A 65 7.54 2.00 3.19
CA ILE A 65 7.93 0.62 3.51
C ILE A 65 9.37 0.58 4.05
N LEU A 66 10.31 1.26 3.35
CA LEU A 66 11.72 1.31 3.78
C LEU A 66 11.88 1.94 5.16
N LEU A 67 11.20 3.07 5.41
CA LEU A 67 11.26 3.78 6.68
C LEU A 67 10.65 2.95 7.81
N GLY A 68 9.46 2.38 7.60
CA GLY A 68 8.78 1.58 8.61
C GLY A 68 9.55 0.33 8.99
N LEU A 69 10.08 -0.41 8.02
CA LEU A 69 10.89 -1.60 8.29
C LEU A 69 12.25 -1.25 8.92
N ALA A 70 12.87 -0.11 8.56
CA ALA A 70 14.08 0.37 9.22
C ALA A 70 13.80 0.76 10.68
N ALA A 71 12.71 1.46 10.96
CA ALA A 71 12.30 1.81 12.32
C ALA A 71 12.01 0.55 13.16
N LEU A 72 11.30 -0.41 12.58
CA LEU A 72 11.02 -1.69 13.24
C LEU A 72 12.32 -2.46 13.56
N LYS A 73 13.31 -2.44 12.66
CA LYS A 73 14.61 -3.08 12.88
C LYS A 73 15.40 -2.48 14.04
N TYR A 74 15.30 -1.16 14.22
CA TYR A 74 15.97 -0.47 15.33
C TYR A 74 15.12 -0.42 16.62
N SER A 75 13.87 -0.83 16.56
CA SER A 75 13.03 -1.01 17.74
C SER A 75 13.45 -2.28 18.52
N LYS A 76 12.87 -2.43 19.73
CA LYS A 76 13.06 -3.64 20.53
C LYS A 76 11.91 -4.64 20.34
N LEU A 77 11.07 -4.44 19.32
CA LEU A 77 9.86 -5.23 19.12
C LEU A 77 10.13 -6.58 18.45
N LEU A 78 11.18 -6.66 17.64
CA LEU A 78 11.48 -7.87 16.87
C LEU A 78 12.13 -8.96 17.73
N LYS A 79 11.60 -10.17 17.68
CA LYS A 79 12.20 -11.37 18.30
C LYS A 79 13.22 -12.08 17.41
N ASN A 80 13.20 -11.83 16.12
CA ASN A 80 14.15 -12.32 15.09
C ASN A 80 14.00 -11.48 13.81
N ASP A 81 14.67 -11.88 12.73
CA ASP A 81 14.67 -11.19 11.43
C ASP A 81 13.73 -11.80 10.37
N LYS A 82 12.97 -12.85 10.71
CA LYS A 82 12.06 -13.51 9.77
C LYS A 82 10.79 -12.70 9.58
N ILE A 83 10.44 -12.44 8.30
CA ILE A 83 9.21 -11.74 7.90
C ILE A 83 8.47 -12.59 6.87
N VAL A 84 7.17 -12.86 7.12
CA VAL A 84 6.31 -13.54 6.16
C VAL A 84 5.68 -12.53 5.22
N ILE A 85 5.58 -12.87 3.93
CA ILE A 85 5.00 -12.02 2.88
C ILE A 85 4.30 -12.93 1.86
N SER A 86 3.17 -12.51 1.29
CA SER A 86 2.58 -13.21 0.15
C SER A 86 3.49 -13.10 -1.06
N ASN A 87 3.63 -14.20 -1.83
CA ASN A 87 4.34 -14.20 -3.12
C ASN A 87 3.58 -13.39 -4.20
N LEU A 88 2.30 -13.05 -3.96
CA LEU A 88 1.57 -12.03 -4.69
C LEU A 88 1.71 -10.70 -3.95
N SER A 89 2.66 -9.87 -4.36
CA SER A 89 2.93 -8.57 -3.72
C SER A 89 3.61 -7.61 -4.70
N TRP A 90 3.82 -6.37 -4.27
CA TRP A 90 4.66 -5.44 -5.00
C TRP A 90 6.14 -5.68 -4.68
N SER A 91 7.01 -5.32 -5.60
CA SER A 91 8.45 -5.60 -5.45
C SER A 91 9.06 -5.05 -4.17
N THR A 92 8.60 -3.88 -3.72
CA THR A 92 9.16 -3.20 -2.53
C THR A 92 8.89 -3.96 -1.24
N ASP A 93 7.78 -4.71 -1.14
CA ASP A 93 7.46 -5.53 0.04
C ASP A 93 8.48 -6.64 0.28
N VAL A 94 9.11 -7.13 -0.79
CA VAL A 94 10.10 -8.19 -0.74
C VAL A 94 11.53 -7.65 -0.80
N THR A 95 11.78 -6.66 -1.66
CA THR A 95 13.14 -6.11 -1.85
C THR A 95 13.60 -5.31 -0.64
N THR A 96 12.71 -4.57 0.03
CA THR A 96 13.08 -3.80 1.23
C THR A 96 13.53 -4.70 2.39
N PRO A 97 12.80 -5.77 2.77
CA PRO A 97 13.32 -6.76 3.72
C PRO A 97 14.71 -7.27 3.34
N ILE A 98 14.93 -7.64 2.08
CA ILE A 98 16.26 -8.10 1.61
C ILE A 98 17.33 -7.03 1.82
N LEU A 99 17.04 -5.77 1.47
CA LEU A 99 17.99 -4.65 1.61
C LEU A 99 18.32 -4.33 3.08
N LEU A 100 17.38 -4.56 3.99
CA LEU A 100 17.54 -4.34 5.42
C LEU A 100 18.02 -5.59 6.19
N ASP A 101 18.48 -6.63 5.51
CA ASP A 101 18.93 -7.89 6.10
C ASP A 101 17.88 -8.56 7.00
N TYR A 102 16.61 -8.53 6.59
CA TYR A 102 15.59 -9.43 7.06
C TYR A 102 15.61 -10.74 6.26
N HIS A 103 14.96 -11.76 6.78
CA HIS A 103 14.77 -13.05 6.11
C HIS A 103 13.31 -13.19 5.66
N PRO A 104 12.96 -12.79 4.41
CA PRO A 104 11.61 -12.98 3.89
C PRO A 104 11.29 -14.46 3.66
N ILE A 105 10.09 -14.85 4.10
CA ILE A 105 9.46 -16.16 3.85
C ILE A 105 8.26 -15.91 2.96
N LEU A 106 8.33 -16.38 1.70
CA LEU A 106 7.24 -16.18 0.74
C LEU A 106 6.24 -17.33 0.82
N ILE A 107 4.94 -16.97 0.89
CA ILE A 107 3.80 -17.88 0.97
C ILE A 107 2.80 -17.63 -0.17
N ASP A 108 1.86 -18.55 -0.37
CA ASP A 108 0.83 -18.40 -1.38
C ASP A 108 -0.23 -17.35 -1.00
N CYS A 109 -1.00 -16.93 -1.99
CA CYS A 109 -2.21 -16.13 -1.81
C CYS A 109 -3.47 -16.99 -1.92
N ASN A 110 -4.63 -16.42 -1.57
CA ASN A 110 -5.93 -17.02 -1.83
C ASN A 110 -6.64 -16.35 -3.01
N LEU A 111 -7.56 -17.08 -3.67
CA LEU A 111 -8.30 -16.59 -4.84
C LEU A 111 -9.64 -15.90 -4.49
N THR A 112 -9.90 -15.62 -3.21
CA THR A 112 -11.16 -14.98 -2.76
C THR A 112 -11.01 -13.49 -2.51
N ASP A 113 -9.85 -13.06 -2.01
CA ASP A 113 -9.53 -11.66 -1.72
C ASP A 113 -8.07 -11.30 -2.08
N LEU A 114 -7.34 -12.21 -2.72
CA LEU A 114 -5.94 -12.06 -3.13
C LEU A 114 -4.93 -11.82 -1.98
N SER A 115 -5.37 -11.85 -0.73
CA SER A 115 -4.47 -11.81 0.42
C SER A 115 -3.74 -13.15 0.62
N ALA A 116 -2.90 -13.22 1.63
CA ALA A 116 -2.16 -14.43 1.97
C ALA A 116 -3.08 -15.65 2.18
N ASP A 117 -2.62 -16.85 1.81
CA ASP A 117 -3.26 -18.11 2.21
C ASP A 117 -3.12 -18.29 3.74
N LEU A 118 -4.24 -18.19 4.46
CA LEU A 118 -4.24 -18.15 5.91
C LEU A 118 -3.98 -19.53 6.55
N ASP A 119 -4.16 -20.62 5.83
CA ASP A 119 -3.81 -21.95 6.33
C ASP A 119 -2.29 -22.17 6.24
N GLN A 120 -1.70 -21.77 5.13
CA GLN A 120 -0.24 -21.78 4.98
C GLN A 120 0.43 -20.77 5.92
N LEU A 121 -0.16 -19.58 6.12
CA LEU A 121 0.30 -18.58 7.07
C LEU A 121 0.35 -19.15 8.50
N GLU A 122 -0.72 -19.81 8.95
CA GLU A 122 -0.75 -20.42 10.28
C GLU A 122 0.33 -21.51 10.45
N GLN A 123 0.56 -22.31 9.41
CA GLN A 123 1.59 -23.34 9.45
C GLN A 123 3.00 -22.72 9.56
N VAL A 124 3.28 -21.65 8.79
CA VAL A 124 4.56 -20.92 8.87
C VAL A 124 4.75 -20.28 10.24
N PHE A 125 3.71 -19.67 10.80
CA PHE A 125 3.79 -19.07 12.14
C PHE A 125 4.17 -20.10 13.20
N LYS A 126 3.64 -21.30 13.08
CA LYS A 126 3.91 -22.43 14.00
C LYS A 126 5.33 -22.97 13.84
N ASP A 127 5.78 -23.17 12.60
CA ASP A 127 7.04 -23.90 12.31
C ASP A 127 8.25 -22.96 12.36
N GLU A 128 8.11 -21.71 11.88
CA GLU A 128 9.20 -20.75 11.69
C GLU A 128 9.25 -19.68 12.78
N SER A 129 8.16 -19.47 13.53
CA SER A 129 8.05 -18.42 14.57
C SER A 129 8.54 -17.05 14.09
N PRO A 130 8.05 -16.50 12.97
CA PRO A 130 8.54 -15.24 12.41
C PRO A 130 8.26 -14.07 13.35
N ALA A 131 9.05 -13.00 13.22
CA ALA A 131 8.83 -11.78 14.00
C ALA A 131 7.67 -10.94 13.47
N ALA A 132 7.48 -10.90 12.15
CA ALA A 132 6.46 -10.06 11.53
C ALA A 132 5.82 -10.72 10.31
N PHE A 133 4.64 -10.23 9.96
CA PHE A 133 3.91 -10.54 8.74
C PHE A 133 3.53 -9.24 8.03
N ILE A 134 3.92 -9.09 6.76
CA ILE A 134 3.48 -8.01 5.89
C ILE A 134 2.25 -8.50 5.14
N LEU A 135 1.10 -7.96 5.51
CA LEU A 135 -0.17 -8.15 4.82
C LEU A 135 -0.29 -7.12 3.70
N VAL A 136 -0.23 -7.55 2.46
CA VAL A 136 -0.51 -6.70 1.30
C VAL A 136 -1.99 -6.80 0.95
N SER A 137 -2.70 -5.67 1.03
CA SER A 137 -4.11 -5.58 0.65
C SER A 137 -4.21 -5.26 -0.84
N ILE A 138 -4.27 -6.30 -1.67
CA ILE A 138 -4.17 -6.22 -3.13
C ILE A 138 -5.42 -5.55 -3.73
N LEU A 139 -5.20 -4.54 -4.60
CA LEU A 139 -6.21 -3.88 -5.44
C LEU A 139 -7.46 -3.38 -4.68
N GLY A 140 -7.33 -3.05 -3.40
CA GLY A 140 -8.47 -2.58 -2.59
C GLY A 140 -9.36 -3.68 -2.05
N LEU A 141 -9.07 -4.94 -2.31
CA LEU A 141 -9.80 -6.08 -1.76
C LEU A 141 -9.57 -6.18 -0.26
N VAL A 142 -10.57 -6.70 0.45
CA VAL A 142 -10.58 -6.70 1.92
C VAL A 142 -10.22 -8.09 2.45
N PRO A 143 -9.08 -8.25 3.14
CA PRO A 143 -8.68 -9.51 3.77
C PRO A 143 -9.57 -9.93 4.94
N ASP A 144 -9.47 -11.17 5.39
CA ASP A 144 -10.12 -11.64 6.63
C ASP A 144 -9.33 -11.17 7.86
N MET A 145 -9.53 -9.91 8.25
CA MET A 145 -8.79 -9.29 9.34
C MET A 145 -9.03 -9.95 10.68
N ASP A 146 -10.22 -10.52 10.94
CA ASP A 146 -10.50 -11.26 12.18
C ASP A 146 -9.62 -12.50 12.33
N ARG A 147 -9.43 -13.24 11.24
CA ARG A 147 -8.56 -14.42 11.26
C ARG A 147 -7.08 -14.02 11.32
N ILE A 148 -6.69 -13.02 10.55
CA ILE A 148 -5.31 -12.52 10.50
C ILE A 148 -4.87 -12.00 11.87
N THR A 149 -5.63 -11.11 12.49
CA THR A 149 -5.27 -10.54 13.81
C THR A 149 -5.20 -11.60 14.89
N LYS A 150 -6.14 -12.57 14.89
CA LYS A 150 -6.11 -13.71 15.83
C LYS A 150 -4.87 -14.59 15.64
N LEU A 151 -4.45 -14.84 14.40
CA LEU A 151 -3.22 -15.59 14.13
C LEU A 151 -1.99 -14.82 14.62
N CYS A 152 -1.90 -13.54 14.33
CA CYS A 152 -0.80 -12.69 14.78
C CYS A 152 -0.71 -12.65 16.32
N GLU A 153 -1.84 -12.47 17.02
CA GLU A 153 -1.91 -12.50 18.49
C GLU A 153 -1.51 -13.87 19.06
N LYS A 154 -2.05 -14.97 18.49
CA LYS A 154 -1.80 -16.34 18.95
C LYS A 154 -0.32 -16.72 18.89
N TYR A 155 0.39 -16.28 17.86
CA TYR A 155 1.79 -16.67 17.60
C TYR A 155 2.81 -15.57 17.92
N ASP A 156 2.35 -14.47 18.52
CA ASP A 156 3.20 -13.30 18.83
C ASP A 156 3.98 -12.81 17.59
N VAL A 157 3.23 -12.53 16.50
CA VAL A 157 3.76 -12.02 15.23
C VAL A 157 3.25 -10.60 15.02
N ILE A 158 4.15 -9.68 14.73
CA ILE A 158 3.81 -8.28 14.45
C ILE A 158 3.10 -8.21 13.09
N LEU A 159 1.85 -7.69 13.07
CA LEU A 159 1.14 -7.40 11.83
C LEU A 159 1.60 -6.04 11.27
N ILE A 160 1.96 -6.04 10.01
CA ILE A 160 2.28 -4.84 9.21
C ILE A 160 1.33 -4.83 8.02
N GLU A 161 0.66 -3.71 7.76
CA GLU A 161 -0.29 -3.60 6.65
C GLU A 161 0.31 -2.77 5.51
N ASP A 162 0.46 -3.34 4.32
CA ASP A 162 0.61 -2.55 3.10
C ASP A 162 -0.77 -2.26 2.50
N VAL A 163 -1.16 -1.00 2.56
CA VAL A 163 -2.46 -0.47 2.10
C VAL A 163 -2.28 0.48 0.91
N CYS A 164 -1.13 0.42 0.23
CA CYS A 164 -0.84 1.30 -0.91
C CYS A 164 -1.92 1.24 -2.00
N GLU A 165 -2.51 0.06 -2.23
CA GLU A 165 -3.58 -0.15 -3.21
C GLU A 165 -4.98 -0.15 -2.61
N SER A 166 -5.16 0.18 -1.31
CA SER A 166 -6.40 -0.08 -0.59
C SER A 166 -6.88 1.06 0.30
N LEU A 167 -6.40 2.30 0.04
CA LEU A 167 -6.83 3.47 0.80
C LEU A 167 -8.36 3.61 0.76
N GLY A 168 -8.96 3.69 1.95
CA GLY A 168 -10.41 3.82 2.13
C GLY A 168 -11.17 2.50 2.18
N SER A 169 -10.56 1.34 1.88
CA SER A 169 -11.20 0.04 2.10
C SER A 169 -11.41 -0.24 3.59
N LYS A 170 -12.51 -0.96 3.92
CA LYS A 170 -12.88 -1.21 5.31
C LYS A 170 -13.27 -2.67 5.50
N TYR A 171 -12.78 -3.26 6.59
CA TYR A 171 -13.24 -4.55 7.10
C TYR A 171 -14.27 -4.33 8.21
N LYS A 172 -15.52 -4.75 8.00
CA LYS A 172 -16.63 -4.57 8.97
C LYS A 172 -16.72 -3.13 9.52
N GLY A 173 -16.51 -2.14 8.65
CA GLY A 173 -16.56 -0.72 8.98
C GLY A 173 -15.26 -0.11 9.53
N ARG A 174 -14.26 -0.90 9.93
CA ARG A 174 -12.93 -0.43 10.35
C ARG A 174 -12.00 -0.28 9.14
N VAL A 175 -11.36 0.86 9.01
CA VAL A 175 -10.46 1.18 7.87
C VAL A 175 -9.24 0.26 7.88
N LEU A 176 -8.83 -0.25 6.71
CA LEU A 176 -7.55 -0.95 6.56
C LEU A 176 -6.38 0.03 6.83
N GLY A 177 -5.32 -0.49 7.42
CA GLY A 177 -4.20 0.31 7.91
C GLY A 177 -4.31 0.71 9.38
N ASN A 178 -5.37 0.24 10.07
CA ASN A 178 -5.57 0.48 11.50
C ASN A 178 -5.53 -0.82 12.33
N PHE A 179 -5.14 -1.93 11.77
CA PHE A 179 -5.14 -3.23 12.47
C PHE A 179 -3.75 -3.65 12.96
N GLY A 180 -2.70 -3.25 12.23
CA GLY A 180 -1.33 -3.63 12.51
C GLY A 180 -0.56 -2.62 13.37
N GLU A 181 0.66 -2.97 13.72
CA GLU A 181 1.63 -2.11 14.43
C GLU A 181 2.13 -0.97 13.53
N LEU A 182 2.27 -1.24 12.23
CA LEU A 182 2.64 -0.30 11.17
C LEU A 182 1.70 -0.47 10.00
N SER A 183 1.41 0.62 9.30
CA SER A 183 0.77 0.57 7.99
C SER A 183 1.40 1.55 7.00
N PHE A 184 1.38 1.17 5.72
CA PHE A 184 2.01 1.89 4.62
C PHE A 184 0.99 2.29 3.58
N PHE A 185 1.13 3.52 3.08
CA PHE A 185 0.26 4.07 2.04
C PHE A 185 1.10 4.73 0.96
N SER A 186 0.66 4.62 -0.28
CA SER A 186 1.23 5.34 -1.42
C SER A 186 0.28 6.44 -1.88
N LEU A 187 0.86 7.59 -2.18
CA LEU A 187 0.17 8.77 -2.71
C LEU A 187 0.74 9.15 -4.08
N TYR A 188 1.24 8.13 -4.81
CA TYR A 188 1.68 8.25 -6.18
C TYR A 188 0.51 8.59 -7.10
N TYR A 189 0.78 9.25 -8.21
CA TYR A 189 -0.20 9.66 -9.22
C TYR A 189 -1.24 8.59 -9.59
N GLY A 190 -0.82 7.32 -9.66
CA GLY A 190 -1.68 6.21 -10.06
C GLY A 190 -2.62 5.68 -8.98
N HIS A 191 -2.50 6.11 -7.72
CA HIS A 191 -3.28 5.57 -6.59
C HIS A 191 -4.62 6.30 -6.38
N HIS A 192 -5.31 6.01 -5.27
CA HIS A 192 -6.65 6.51 -4.94
C HIS A 192 -6.74 8.03 -4.86
N ILE A 193 -5.71 8.65 -4.28
CA ILE A 193 -5.45 10.09 -4.24
C ILE A 193 -3.97 10.32 -4.48
N SER A 194 -3.59 11.51 -4.91
CA SER A 194 -2.22 11.81 -5.30
C SER A 194 -1.66 13.05 -4.61
N THR A 195 -0.40 12.96 -4.19
CA THR A 195 0.43 14.12 -3.86
C THR A 195 1.55 14.27 -4.91
N ILE A 196 1.28 13.89 -6.18
CA ILE A 196 2.25 13.71 -7.28
C ILE A 196 3.11 12.49 -6.98
N GLU A 197 4.01 12.61 -6.03
CA GLU A 197 4.77 11.56 -5.35
C GLU A 197 4.57 11.72 -3.85
N GLY A 198 4.46 10.62 -3.12
CA GLY A 198 4.31 10.63 -1.66
C GLY A 198 4.00 9.26 -1.09
N GLY A 199 4.16 9.15 0.22
CA GLY A 199 3.76 7.99 1.00
C GLY A 199 3.54 8.36 2.45
N MET A 200 2.87 7.48 3.19
CA MET A 200 2.61 7.67 4.61
C MET A 200 2.93 6.41 5.38
N VAL A 201 3.56 6.55 6.53
CA VAL A 201 3.69 5.48 7.53
C VAL A 201 2.81 5.83 8.70
N CYS A 202 1.95 4.91 9.13
CA CYS A 202 1.06 5.11 10.27
C CYS A 202 1.36 4.11 11.38
N THR A 203 1.19 4.54 12.63
CA THR A 203 1.35 3.69 13.83
C THR A 203 0.60 4.28 15.03
N ASN A 204 0.25 3.42 15.99
CA ASN A 204 -0.23 3.84 17.32
C ASN A 204 0.89 3.79 18.38
N ASN A 205 2.10 3.42 17.99
CA ASN A 205 3.24 3.27 18.89
C ASN A 205 4.11 4.53 18.88
N ALA A 206 4.13 5.25 20.00
CA ALA A 206 4.87 6.49 20.14
C ALA A 206 6.39 6.30 19.99
N GLU A 207 6.95 5.17 20.46
CA GLU A 207 8.39 4.89 20.31
C GLU A 207 8.75 4.64 18.83
N LEU A 208 7.89 3.91 18.10
CA LEU A 208 8.07 3.75 16.65
C LEU A 208 7.93 5.08 15.92
N ASN A 209 6.98 5.94 16.32
CA ASN A 209 6.85 7.26 15.73
C ASN A 209 8.12 8.11 15.89
N ASP A 210 8.74 8.09 17.06
CA ASP A 210 10.02 8.79 17.29
C ASP A 210 11.13 8.25 16.38
N LEU A 211 11.24 6.93 16.22
CA LEU A 211 12.17 6.31 15.27
C LEU A 211 11.89 6.71 13.83
N LEU A 212 10.61 6.68 13.41
CA LEU A 212 10.19 7.09 12.06
C LEU A 212 10.58 8.54 11.77
N LEU A 213 10.27 9.46 12.67
CA LEU A 213 10.61 10.89 12.54
C LEU A 213 12.13 11.12 12.44
N SER A 214 12.89 10.42 13.27
CA SER A 214 14.34 10.49 13.29
C SER A 214 14.98 9.93 12.00
N ILE A 215 14.65 8.69 11.64
CA ILE A 215 15.24 7.98 10.50
C ILE A 215 14.85 8.65 9.18
N ARG A 216 13.62 9.17 9.05
CA ARG A 216 13.17 9.96 7.91
C ARG A 216 14.09 11.15 7.62
N SER A 217 14.73 11.67 8.65
CA SER A 217 15.54 12.89 8.61
C SER A 217 16.93 12.61 9.14
N HIS A 218 17.69 11.76 8.47
CA HIS A 218 19.11 11.44 8.74
C HIS A 218 19.43 10.76 10.08
N GLY A 219 18.45 10.46 10.91
CA GLY A 219 18.66 9.86 12.24
C GLY A 219 18.88 10.87 13.37
N TRP A 220 18.55 12.17 13.18
CA TRP A 220 18.64 13.19 14.24
C TRP A 220 17.32 13.36 15.02
N ASP A 221 17.38 14.13 16.10
CA ASP A 221 16.25 14.33 17.02
C ASP A 221 15.37 15.56 16.72
N ARG A 222 15.67 16.34 15.67
CA ARG A 222 15.05 17.67 15.41
C ARG A 222 13.55 17.66 15.24
N ASP A 223 12.99 16.55 14.75
CA ASP A 223 11.57 16.42 14.48
C ASP A 223 10.79 15.79 15.65
N LEU A 224 11.50 15.36 16.71
CA LEU A 224 10.90 14.77 17.91
C LEU A 224 10.29 15.85 18.82
N ASN A 225 9.36 15.42 19.68
CA ASN A 225 8.87 16.28 20.75
C ASN A 225 9.96 16.57 21.80
N ALA A 226 9.76 17.61 22.63
CA ALA A 226 10.76 18.06 23.58
C ALA A 226 11.16 17.01 24.62
N ASP A 227 10.23 16.16 25.04
CA ASP A 227 10.50 15.11 26.03
C ASP A 227 11.41 14.01 25.46
N SER A 228 11.09 13.52 24.25
CA SER A 228 11.91 12.54 23.54
C SER A 228 13.30 13.09 23.20
N GLN A 229 13.40 14.36 22.77
CA GLN A 229 14.68 15.03 22.57
C GLN A 229 15.52 15.03 23.84
N SER A 230 14.91 15.47 24.95
CA SER A 230 15.59 15.55 26.26
C SER A 230 16.06 14.18 26.73
N GLN A 231 15.21 13.15 26.56
CA GLN A 231 15.53 11.78 26.91
C GLN A 231 16.74 11.25 26.10
N TRP A 232 16.72 11.36 24.78
CA TRP A 232 17.81 10.86 23.93
C TRP A 232 19.12 11.60 24.17
N ARG A 233 19.09 12.95 24.30
CA ARG A 233 20.26 13.75 24.62
C ARG A 233 20.88 13.37 25.96
N LYS A 234 20.06 13.13 26.98
CA LYS A 234 20.51 12.66 28.29
C LYS A 234 21.13 11.27 28.23
N GLU A 235 20.51 10.34 27.54
CA GLU A 235 21.00 8.96 27.39
C GLU A 235 22.42 8.92 26.76
N TRP A 236 22.64 9.76 25.75
CA TRP A 236 23.91 9.82 25.02
C TRP A 236 24.86 10.94 25.49
N ASN A 237 24.51 11.65 26.54
CA ASN A 237 25.29 12.80 27.06
C ASN A 237 25.61 13.83 25.96
N ILE A 238 24.59 14.27 25.23
CA ILE A 238 24.68 15.24 24.14
C ILE A 238 24.16 16.60 24.65
N ASP A 239 25.00 17.63 24.53
CA ASP A 239 24.61 19.01 24.80
C ASP A 239 23.86 19.63 23.60
N ASP A 240 23.21 20.78 23.82
CA ASP A 240 22.37 21.46 22.82
C ASP A 240 23.16 21.90 21.58
N PHE A 241 24.45 22.18 21.70
CA PHE A 241 25.28 22.57 20.56
C PHE A 241 25.58 21.33 19.68
N ARG A 242 26.00 20.23 20.29
CA ARG A 242 26.26 18.98 19.58
C ARG A 242 24.99 18.38 18.99
N ALA A 243 23.83 18.53 19.65
CA ALA A 243 22.54 18.00 19.19
C ALA A 243 22.18 18.50 17.78
N GLN A 244 22.70 19.68 17.37
CA GLN A 244 22.44 20.23 16.02
C GLN A 244 22.92 19.31 14.90
N TYR A 245 23.93 18.46 15.14
CA TYR A 245 24.48 17.49 14.16
C TYR A 245 24.80 16.15 14.83
N THR A 246 23.96 15.70 15.74
CA THR A 246 24.03 14.36 16.31
C THR A 246 23.01 13.46 15.61
N PHE A 247 23.47 12.28 15.18
CA PHE A 247 22.67 11.27 14.48
C PHE A 247 22.61 10.04 15.38
N TYR A 248 21.40 9.72 15.86
CA TYR A 248 21.20 8.65 16.83
C TYR A 248 21.02 7.29 16.15
N TYR A 249 20.50 7.29 14.92
CA TYR A 249 20.26 6.09 14.12
C TYR A 249 20.78 6.26 12.69
N PRO A 250 21.14 5.17 11.99
CA PRO A 250 21.34 5.22 10.54
C PRO A 250 20.06 5.67 9.86
N GLY A 251 20.07 6.86 9.29
CA GLY A 251 18.89 7.47 8.68
C GLY A 251 19.18 8.00 7.28
N MET A 252 18.12 8.37 6.59
CA MET A 252 18.14 8.85 5.22
C MET A 252 17.36 10.17 5.08
N ASN A 253 17.40 10.80 3.92
CA ASN A 253 16.48 11.88 3.61
C ASN A 253 15.30 11.34 2.80
N LEU A 254 14.22 10.96 3.51
CA LEU A 254 12.99 10.46 2.93
C LEU A 254 11.84 11.47 3.04
N ARG A 255 12.16 12.73 3.40
CA ARG A 255 11.15 13.77 3.57
C ARG A 255 10.45 14.09 2.26
N SER A 256 9.14 14.32 2.33
CA SER A 256 8.38 15.01 1.31
C SER A 256 8.41 16.54 1.56
N THR A 257 7.60 17.31 0.85
CA THR A 257 7.60 18.76 0.85
C THR A 257 6.22 19.32 1.22
N ASP A 258 6.18 20.56 1.70
CA ASP A 258 4.91 21.26 1.95
C ASP A 258 4.12 21.54 0.66
N LEU A 259 4.80 21.64 -0.50
CA LEU A 259 4.13 21.70 -1.81
C LEU A 259 3.21 20.48 -2.04
N GLN A 260 3.74 19.29 -1.79
CA GLN A 260 3.02 18.03 -1.96
C GLN A 260 1.99 17.83 -0.84
N ALA A 261 2.33 18.21 0.40
CA ALA A 261 1.43 18.11 1.53
C ALA A 261 0.17 18.99 1.37
N LEU A 262 0.31 20.19 0.75
CA LEU A 262 -0.83 21.06 0.48
C LEU A 262 -1.81 20.43 -0.51
N ILE A 263 -1.29 19.82 -1.59
CA ILE A 263 -2.11 19.01 -2.50
C ILE A 263 -2.79 17.90 -1.71
N GLY A 264 -2.04 17.18 -0.86
CA GLY A 264 -2.54 16.11 -0.03
C GLY A 264 -3.74 16.52 0.85
N LEU A 265 -3.70 17.69 1.49
CA LEU A 265 -4.82 18.21 2.28
C LEU A 265 -6.13 18.35 1.47
N ASN A 266 -6.04 18.72 0.21
CA ASN A 266 -7.20 18.80 -0.66
C ASN A 266 -7.64 17.42 -1.15
N GLN A 267 -6.70 16.54 -1.44
CA GLN A 267 -6.94 15.20 -1.89
C GLN A 267 -7.64 14.34 -0.81
N LEU A 268 -7.33 14.54 0.48
CA LEU A 268 -8.02 13.84 1.59
C LEU A 268 -9.54 14.06 1.56
N LYS A 269 -10.00 15.23 1.14
CA LYS A 269 -11.43 15.57 1.03
C LYS A 269 -12.16 14.73 -0.03
N LYS A 270 -11.42 14.12 -0.97
CA LYS A 270 -11.97 13.34 -2.09
C LYS A 270 -12.02 11.83 -1.82
N VAL A 271 -11.35 11.34 -0.76
CA VAL A 271 -11.20 9.89 -0.48
C VAL A 271 -12.54 9.18 -0.40
N GLU A 272 -13.51 9.76 0.33
CA GLU A 272 -14.83 9.14 0.50
C GLU A 272 -15.61 9.08 -0.81
N GLU A 273 -15.65 10.17 -1.57
CA GLU A 273 -16.34 10.24 -2.86
C GLU A 273 -15.75 9.23 -3.85
N PHE A 274 -14.42 9.23 -4.01
CA PHE A 274 -13.73 8.34 -4.93
C PHE A 274 -13.87 6.87 -4.51
N GLY A 275 -13.75 6.59 -3.20
CA GLY A 275 -13.97 5.25 -2.66
C GLY A 275 -15.38 4.73 -2.94
N ASN A 276 -16.41 5.56 -2.72
CA ASN A 276 -17.80 5.21 -3.01
C ASN A 276 -18.01 4.90 -4.49
N ARG A 277 -17.40 5.67 -5.39
CA ARG A 277 -17.50 5.44 -6.83
C ARG A 277 -16.80 4.12 -7.23
N ARG A 278 -15.57 3.90 -6.73
CA ARG A 278 -14.80 2.67 -6.98
C ARG A 278 -15.51 1.42 -6.44
N ASN A 279 -16.11 1.51 -5.27
CA ASN A 279 -16.92 0.43 -4.69
C ASN A 279 -18.15 0.11 -5.54
N LYS A 280 -18.87 1.12 -6.00
CA LYS A 280 -20.03 0.93 -6.90
C LYS A 280 -19.62 0.29 -8.21
N ASN A 281 -18.53 0.75 -8.82
CA ASN A 281 -18.00 0.20 -10.07
C ASN A 281 -17.57 -1.27 -9.89
N PHE A 282 -16.93 -1.61 -8.76
CA PHE A 282 -16.53 -2.97 -8.43
C PHE A 282 -17.72 -3.95 -8.46
N PHE A 283 -18.84 -3.59 -7.81
CA PHE A 283 -20.04 -4.41 -7.84
C PHE A 283 -20.72 -4.44 -9.21
N GLN A 284 -20.62 -3.35 -9.97
CA GLN A 284 -21.12 -3.33 -11.35
C GLN A 284 -20.35 -4.32 -12.24
N TYR A 285 -19.01 -4.41 -12.11
CA TYR A 285 -18.21 -5.43 -12.80
C TYR A 285 -18.64 -6.85 -12.43
N ILE A 286 -18.80 -7.13 -11.14
CA ILE A 286 -19.24 -8.46 -10.67
C ILE A 286 -20.62 -8.79 -11.26
N SER A 287 -21.58 -7.87 -11.24
CA SER A 287 -22.91 -8.09 -11.83
C SER A 287 -22.84 -8.38 -13.33
N CYS A 288 -22.10 -7.56 -14.08
CA CYS A 288 -21.97 -7.74 -15.53
C CYS A 288 -21.32 -9.08 -15.91
N ILE A 289 -20.26 -9.47 -15.18
CA ILE A 289 -19.57 -10.74 -15.46
C ILE A 289 -20.45 -11.93 -15.09
N ASN A 290 -21.16 -11.89 -13.95
CA ASN A 290 -22.06 -12.96 -13.53
C ASN A 290 -23.25 -13.15 -14.51
N GLU A 291 -23.79 -12.06 -15.05
CA GLU A 291 -24.84 -12.11 -16.06
C GLU A 291 -24.37 -12.75 -17.38
N LEU A 292 -23.08 -12.63 -17.72
CA LEU A 292 -22.46 -13.17 -18.92
C LEU A 292 -21.87 -14.58 -18.74
N GLY A 293 -21.62 -15.01 -17.49
CA GLY A 293 -21.10 -16.30 -17.11
C GLY A 293 -19.95 -16.18 -16.07
N GLU A 294 -20.16 -16.75 -14.89
CA GLU A 294 -19.19 -16.70 -13.78
C GLU A 294 -17.84 -17.33 -14.12
N GLU A 295 -17.81 -18.25 -15.09
CA GLU A 295 -16.59 -18.95 -15.55
C GLU A 295 -15.58 -18.02 -16.24
N HIS A 296 -15.98 -16.82 -16.61
CA HIS A 296 -15.10 -15.83 -17.26
C HIS A 296 -14.10 -15.17 -16.31
N ASN A 297 -14.29 -15.35 -14.99
CA ASN A 297 -13.29 -14.93 -14.00
C ASN A 297 -13.15 -16.04 -12.94
N LYS A 298 -11.95 -16.62 -12.84
CA LYS A 298 -11.66 -17.66 -11.84
C LYS A 298 -11.58 -17.15 -10.41
N LEU A 299 -11.49 -15.82 -10.21
CA LEU A 299 -11.53 -15.24 -8.88
C LEU A 299 -12.93 -15.41 -8.28
N LYS A 300 -12.95 -15.94 -7.07
CA LYS A 300 -14.18 -16.11 -6.27
C LYS A 300 -14.28 -14.97 -5.27
N LEU A 301 -14.33 -13.73 -5.79
CA LEU A 301 -14.39 -12.54 -4.96
C LEU A 301 -15.57 -12.62 -3.98
N LYS A 302 -15.26 -12.57 -2.69
CA LYS A 302 -16.26 -12.61 -1.62
C LYS A 302 -16.30 -11.24 -0.94
N GLN A 303 -17.52 -10.71 -0.83
CA GLN A 303 -17.80 -9.62 0.07
C GLN A 303 -18.43 -10.17 1.35
N ARG A 304 -17.97 -9.68 2.50
CA ARG A 304 -18.57 -9.93 3.81
C ARG A 304 -19.48 -8.74 4.17
N ASP A 305 -20.50 -9.00 4.96
CA ASP A 305 -21.37 -7.94 5.47
C ASP A 305 -20.55 -6.91 6.27
N GLY A 306 -20.71 -5.64 5.92
CA GLY A 306 -19.98 -4.53 6.53
C GLY A 306 -18.62 -4.21 5.92
N ASP A 307 -18.14 -5.00 4.94
CA ASP A 307 -16.93 -4.67 4.18
C ASP A 307 -17.21 -3.57 3.14
N PHE A 308 -16.24 -2.70 2.94
CA PHE A 308 -16.26 -1.67 1.90
C PHE A 308 -15.00 -1.79 1.04
N VAL A 309 -15.17 -1.99 -0.26
CA VAL A 309 -14.08 -2.24 -1.22
C VAL A 309 -13.78 -0.97 -2.00
N SER A 310 -12.78 -0.20 -1.59
CA SER A 310 -12.23 0.90 -2.39
C SER A 310 -11.31 0.32 -3.47
N ASN A 311 -11.92 -0.36 -4.47
CA ASN A 311 -11.19 -1.15 -5.44
C ASN A 311 -10.31 -0.29 -6.35
N PHE A 312 -9.01 -0.59 -6.36
CA PHE A 312 -8.01 0.13 -7.14
C PHE A 312 -8.17 -0.11 -8.65
N CYS A 313 -8.18 -1.38 -9.03
CA CYS A 313 -8.44 -1.88 -10.39
C CYS A 313 -9.18 -3.21 -10.27
N PHE A 314 -10.00 -3.56 -11.27
CA PHE A 314 -10.77 -4.79 -11.21
C PHE A 314 -9.95 -5.99 -11.69
N PRO A 315 -9.69 -7.00 -10.83
CA PRO A 315 -8.86 -8.16 -11.15
C PRO A 315 -9.64 -9.22 -11.95
N VAL A 316 -8.93 -9.83 -12.90
CA VAL A 316 -9.46 -10.93 -13.73
C VAL A 316 -8.40 -12.03 -13.82
N ILE A 317 -8.82 -13.29 -13.65
CA ILE A 317 -8.02 -14.48 -13.97
C ILE A 317 -8.78 -15.28 -15.01
N ASN A 318 -8.21 -15.41 -16.22
CA ASN A 318 -8.84 -16.10 -17.34
C ASN A 318 -7.80 -16.76 -18.23
N GLU A 319 -7.99 -18.04 -18.58
CA GLU A 319 -7.08 -18.81 -19.44
C GLU A 319 -6.91 -18.20 -20.84
N ASN A 320 -7.91 -17.43 -21.32
CA ASN A 320 -7.85 -16.70 -22.57
C ASN A 320 -7.22 -15.31 -22.45
N LYS A 321 -6.42 -15.04 -21.39
CA LYS A 321 -5.80 -13.74 -21.06
C LYS A 321 -5.21 -13.05 -22.29
N GLU A 322 -4.41 -13.75 -23.09
CA GLU A 322 -3.76 -13.13 -24.25
C GLU A 322 -4.76 -12.55 -25.27
N THR A 323 -5.81 -13.32 -25.60
CA THR A 323 -6.85 -12.88 -26.54
C THR A 323 -7.66 -11.71 -25.97
N ILE A 324 -8.03 -11.80 -24.69
CA ILE A 324 -8.79 -10.75 -23.99
C ILE A 324 -7.97 -9.45 -23.93
N VAL A 325 -6.72 -9.52 -23.52
CA VAL A 325 -5.81 -8.36 -23.44
C VAL A 325 -5.63 -7.71 -24.82
N GLN A 326 -5.44 -8.50 -25.88
CA GLN A 326 -5.34 -7.98 -27.25
C GLN A 326 -6.64 -7.27 -27.68
N ASN A 327 -7.80 -7.81 -27.32
CA ASN A 327 -9.08 -7.20 -27.65
C ASN A 327 -9.32 -5.90 -26.85
N LEU A 328 -8.93 -5.85 -25.57
CA LEU A 328 -8.95 -4.63 -24.76
C LEU A 328 -8.08 -3.53 -25.39
N ILE A 329 -6.84 -3.87 -25.76
CA ILE A 329 -5.90 -2.93 -26.42
C ILE A 329 -6.47 -2.42 -27.76
N LYS A 330 -7.04 -3.31 -28.60
CA LYS A 330 -7.69 -2.91 -29.86
C LYS A 330 -8.87 -2.00 -29.65
N ASP A 331 -9.53 -2.11 -28.49
CA ASP A 331 -10.68 -1.29 -28.12
C ASP A 331 -10.26 -0.03 -27.34
N ASN A 332 -8.98 0.33 -27.32
CA ASN A 332 -8.36 1.45 -26.57
C ASN A 332 -8.64 1.40 -25.06
N ILE A 333 -8.58 0.23 -24.46
CA ILE A 333 -8.71 0.03 -23.01
C ILE A 333 -7.35 -0.40 -22.45
N GLU A 334 -6.83 0.36 -21.51
CA GLU A 334 -5.58 0.02 -20.85
C GLU A 334 -5.75 -1.14 -19.87
N THR A 335 -4.73 -2.00 -19.77
CA THR A 335 -4.69 -3.13 -18.86
C THR A 335 -3.23 -3.42 -18.46
N ARG A 336 -3.04 -4.15 -17.36
CA ARG A 336 -1.71 -4.57 -16.87
C ARG A 336 -1.79 -6.01 -16.33
N PRO A 337 -0.64 -6.71 -16.21
CA PRO A 337 -0.56 -7.94 -15.41
C PRO A 337 -1.09 -7.70 -14.01
N LEU A 338 -1.61 -8.74 -13.36
CA LEU A 338 -2.18 -8.60 -12.01
C LEU A 338 -1.04 -8.42 -11.01
N VAL A 339 -0.87 -7.20 -10.52
CA VAL A 339 0.25 -6.75 -9.67
C VAL A 339 1.60 -7.16 -10.30
N ALA A 340 2.47 -7.85 -9.57
CA ALA A 340 3.73 -8.38 -10.10
C ALA A 340 3.64 -9.89 -10.45
N GLY A 341 2.44 -10.49 -10.44
CA GLY A 341 2.30 -11.94 -10.54
C GLY A 341 2.98 -12.65 -9.38
N SER A 342 3.62 -13.78 -9.65
CA SER A 342 4.48 -14.48 -8.70
C SER A 342 5.81 -13.71 -8.57
N ILE A 343 6.00 -12.99 -7.45
CA ILE A 343 7.17 -12.12 -7.26
C ILE A 343 8.49 -12.90 -7.33
N SER A 344 8.47 -14.17 -6.92
CA SER A 344 9.62 -15.06 -7.00
C SER A 344 10.02 -15.44 -8.43
N ASN A 345 9.17 -15.21 -9.43
CA ASN A 345 9.50 -15.41 -10.86
C ASN A 345 10.28 -14.20 -11.44
N ASN A 346 10.47 -13.14 -10.66
CA ASN A 346 11.24 -11.99 -11.12
C ASN A 346 12.76 -12.23 -10.99
N PRO A 347 13.59 -11.70 -11.92
CA PRO A 347 15.04 -11.96 -11.96
C PRO A 347 15.78 -11.65 -10.66
N PHE A 348 15.33 -10.64 -9.88
CA PHE A 348 16.00 -10.30 -8.63
C PHE A 348 15.92 -11.44 -7.60
N TRP A 349 14.80 -12.20 -7.57
CA TRP A 349 14.66 -13.32 -6.66
C TRP A 349 15.67 -14.42 -6.97
N GLU A 350 15.76 -14.81 -8.23
CA GLU A 350 16.74 -15.80 -8.70
C GLU A 350 18.19 -15.38 -8.38
N MET A 351 18.49 -14.09 -8.51
CA MET A 351 19.84 -13.57 -8.23
C MET A 351 20.20 -13.51 -6.74
N PHE A 352 19.23 -13.24 -5.85
CA PHE A 352 19.50 -12.94 -4.44
C PHE A 352 19.05 -14.04 -3.48
N ALA A 353 17.94 -14.75 -3.75
CA ALA A 353 17.41 -15.75 -2.84
C ALA A 353 18.37 -16.88 -2.52
N PRO A 354 19.08 -17.51 -3.50
CA PRO A 354 20.02 -18.58 -3.20
C PRO A 354 21.24 -18.12 -2.37
N LYS A 355 21.66 -16.87 -2.54
CA LYS A 355 22.81 -16.30 -1.82
C LYS A 355 22.52 -15.98 -0.36
N ARG A 356 21.24 -15.81 -0.03
CA ARG A 356 20.79 -15.43 1.32
C ARG A 356 19.95 -16.52 1.98
N ASP A 357 19.82 -17.67 1.34
CA ASP A 357 19.01 -18.81 1.82
C ASP A 357 17.56 -18.41 2.14
N LEU A 358 16.96 -17.60 1.26
CA LEU A 358 15.60 -17.11 1.44
C LEU A 358 14.57 -18.22 1.19
N THR A 359 13.48 -18.19 1.94
CA THR A 359 12.48 -19.25 1.92
C THR A 359 11.35 -18.93 0.95
N LEU A 360 11.06 -19.86 0.02
CA LEU A 360 9.88 -19.86 -0.84
C LEU A 360 9.11 -21.16 -0.61
N LEU A 361 7.86 -21.07 -0.19
CA LEU A 361 6.96 -22.22 -0.10
C LEU A 361 6.24 -22.44 -1.45
N PRO A 362 5.55 -23.58 -1.66
CA PRO A 362 4.71 -23.76 -2.84
C PRO A 362 3.63 -22.68 -2.94
N THR A 363 3.55 -22.02 -4.10
CA THR A 363 2.64 -20.88 -4.34
C THR A 363 1.78 -21.05 -5.61
N PRO A 364 1.00 -22.14 -5.73
CA PRO A 364 0.26 -22.46 -6.95
C PRO A 364 -0.78 -21.42 -7.35
N ASN A 365 -1.38 -20.70 -6.39
CA ASN A 365 -2.31 -19.63 -6.72
C ASN A 365 -1.59 -18.39 -7.26
N CYS A 366 -0.42 -18.04 -6.71
CA CYS A 366 0.41 -16.95 -7.25
C CYS A 366 0.88 -17.28 -8.67
N ASP A 367 1.26 -18.53 -8.94
CA ASP A 367 1.67 -18.97 -10.27
C ASP A 367 0.50 -18.95 -11.28
N LEU A 368 -0.71 -19.34 -10.84
CA LEU A 368 -1.93 -19.20 -11.64
C LEU A 368 -2.22 -17.73 -11.99
N ILE A 369 -2.02 -16.83 -11.02
CA ILE A 369 -2.20 -15.39 -11.22
C ILE A 369 -1.14 -14.84 -12.17
N ASP A 370 0.11 -15.26 -12.06
CA ASP A 370 1.19 -14.84 -12.94
C ASP A 370 0.88 -15.22 -14.40
N GLU A 371 0.43 -16.44 -14.62
CA GLU A 371 0.11 -16.96 -15.95
C GLU A 371 -1.15 -16.31 -16.53
N TYR A 372 -2.26 -16.23 -15.77
CA TYR A 372 -3.59 -15.88 -16.31
C TYR A 372 -4.17 -14.59 -15.75
N GLY A 373 -3.50 -13.93 -14.79
CA GLY A 373 -3.99 -12.73 -14.13
C GLY A 373 -3.71 -11.44 -14.89
N PHE A 374 -4.69 -10.55 -14.92
CA PHE A 374 -4.57 -9.17 -15.37
C PHE A 374 -5.60 -8.32 -14.64
N TYR A 375 -5.50 -7.00 -14.74
CA TYR A 375 -6.53 -6.10 -14.22
C TYR A 375 -6.92 -5.03 -15.23
N VAL A 376 -8.14 -4.55 -15.08
CA VAL A 376 -8.76 -3.53 -15.93
C VAL A 376 -9.10 -2.29 -15.11
N PRO A 377 -9.32 -1.12 -15.74
CA PRO A 377 -9.59 0.13 -15.05
C PRO A 377 -10.73 0.03 -14.04
N ASN A 378 -10.54 0.65 -12.87
CA ASN A 378 -11.59 0.98 -11.93
C ASN A 378 -11.28 2.32 -11.26
N HIS A 379 -11.66 3.43 -11.86
CA HIS A 379 -11.47 4.76 -11.31
C HIS A 379 -12.80 5.53 -11.22
N GLN A 380 -12.77 6.67 -10.57
CA GLN A 380 -13.97 7.46 -10.25
C GLN A 380 -14.73 7.99 -11.48
N ASP A 381 -14.09 8.12 -12.64
CA ASP A 381 -14.68 8.71 -13.85
C ASP A 381 -15.27 7.69 -14.82
N LEU A 382 -15.16 6.37 -14.52
CA LEU A 382 -15.78 5.35 -15.39
C LEU A 382 -17.30 5.47 -15.40
N SER A 383 -17.88 5.42 -16.59
CA SER A 383 -19.33 5.27 -16.78
C SER A 383 -19.76 3.80 -16.64
N ILE A 384 -21.07 3.58 -16.47
CA ILE A 384 -21.64 2.23 -16.48
C ILE A 384 -21.43 1.57 -17.85
N GLU A 385 -21.53 2.34 -18.92
CA GLU A 385 -21.31 1.92 -20.30
C GLU A 385 -19.86 1.45 -20.53
N ASP A 386 -18.87 2.13 -19.92
CA ASP A 386 -17.48 1.71 -19.97
C ASP A 386 -17.28 0.36 -19.29
N ILE A 387 -17.85 0.18 -18.10
CA ILE A 387 -17.78 -1.07 -17.35
C ILE A 387 -18.43 -2.22 -18.14
N GLN A 388 -19.62 -2.00 -18.71
CA GLN A 388 -20.28 -2.99 -19.54
C GLN A 388 -19.47 -3.35 -20.80
N ARG A 389 -18.87 -2.34 -21.42
CA ARG A 389 -17.98 -2.52 -22.59
C ARG A 389 -16.76 -3.40 -22.23
N ILE A 390 -16.13 -3.13 -21.12
CA ILE A 390 -14.98 -3.90 -20.60
C ILE A 390 -15.42 -5.33 -20.29
N ALA A 391 -16.51 -5.50 -19.51
CA ALA A 391 -17.05 -6.81 -19.13
C ALA A 391 -17.41 -7.67 -20.35
N ASN A 392 -18.03 -7.08 -21.38
CA ASN A 392 -18.35 -7.77 -22.61
C ASN A 392 -17.10 -8.31 -23.33
N ILE A 393 -15.98 -7.57 -23.33
CA ILE A 393 -14.73 -8.03 -23.92
C ILE A 393 -14.13 -9.18 -23.09
N ILE A 394 -14.13 -9.07 -21.75
CA ILE A 394 -13.65 -10.13 -20.86
C ILE A 394 -14.42 -11.44 -21.09
N CYS A 395 -15.75 -11.35 -21.28
CA CYS A 395 -16.62 -12.51 -21.43
C CYS A 395 -16.79 -12.99 -22.88
N SER A 396 -16.27 -12.25 -23.86
CA SER A 396 -16.36 -12.68 -25.27
C SER A 396 -15.30 -13.74 -25.57
N ASN A 397 -15.69 -15.02 -25.59
CA ASN A 397 -14.87 -16.16 -26.03
C ASN A 397 -14.73 -16.22 -27.57
N LYS A 398 -14.31 -15.16 -28.24
CA LYS A 398 -14.12 -15.18 -29.71
C LYS A 398 -12.80 -14.57 -30.12
#